data_b07be2dcc3d41dbfc25114d9bd26ff6d
#
_entry.id   b07be2dcc3d41dbfc25114d9bd26ff6d
#
_cell.length_a   1.000
_cell.length_b   1.000
_cell.length_c   1.000
_cell.angle_alpha   90.00
_cell.angle_beta   90.00
_cell.angle_gamma   90.00
#
_symmetry.space_group_name_H-M   'P 1'
#
loop_
_entity.id
_entity.type
_entity.pdbx_description
1 polymer ?
#
loop_
_entity_poly.entity_id
_entity_poly.type
_entity_poly.pdbx_seq_one_letter_code
_entity_poly.pdbx_strand_id
1 'polypeptide(L)'
;MDLLKKLEEKKDDNNFLQKFEETKLNGKRKLSSFIHSKTGILVDPSSLFDVQVKRIHQYKRQHLNALQIIAQYLRLKNGTNKYEVPRTIIFGGKAAPGYFMAKLMIRFINGIADVVNSDPDMDGLLRVVFLPDYNVKLGEIVYPATDLSEQISTAGKEASGTGDMKFAMNGALTIGTLDGANVELRDLVKKENFFLFGKTESEIMDLKNNNYSPKTFIDPVSYTHLTLPTK
;
A
#
# COMPACT_ATOMS: atom_id res chain seq x y z
N MET A 1 -26.57 7.81 -2.96
CA MET A 1 -25.40 8.58 -3.43
C MET A 1 -25.49 10.04 -2.99
N ASP A 2 -26.64 10.69 -3.09
CA ASP A 2 -26.76 12.13 -2.84
C ASP A 2 -26.50 12.55 -1.37
N LEU A 3 -26.67 11.64 -0.40
CA LEU A 3 -26.31 11.91 0.99
C LEU A 3 -24.81 12.04 1.22
N LEU A 4 -23.98 11.30 0.48
CA LEU A 4 -22.53 11.41 0.60
C LEU A 4 -22.00 12.73 0.07
N LYS A 5 -22.61 13.30 -0.98
CA LYS A 5 -22.25 14.63 -1.50
C LYS A 5 -22.45 15.75 -0.48
N LYS A 6 -23.41 15.59 0.43
CA LYS A 6 -23.63 16.56 1.51
C LYS A 6 -22.46 16.66 2.50
N LEU A 7 -21.55 15.68 2.50
CA LEU A 7 -20.34 15.77 3.32
C LEU A 7 -19.40 16.88 2.88
N GLU A 8 -19.44 17.29 1.61
CA GLU A 8 -18.65 18.42 1.12
C GLU A 8 -18.97 19.72 1.86
N GLU A 9 -20.23 19.89 2.28
CA GLU A 9 -20.70 21.05 3.06
C GLU A 9 -20.09 21.08 4.47
N LYS A 10 -19.53 19.93 4.94
CA LYS A 10 -18.96 19.75 6.28
C LYS A 10 -17.43 19.78 6.31
N LYS A 11 -16.78 20.03 5.18
CA LYS A 11 -15.31 19.99 5.07
C LYS A 11 -14.58 20.98 5.98
N ASP A 12 -15.24 22.09 6.37
CA ASP A 12 -14.70 23.13 7.23
C ASP A 12 -15.34 23.13 8.63
N ASP A 13 -16.18 22.13 8.97
CA ASP A 13 -16.84 21.98 10.27
C ASP A 13 -15.92 21.19 11.21
N ASN A 14 -15.25 21.89 12.14
CA ASN A 14 -14.29 21.29 13.07
C ASN A 14 -14.88 20.13 13.91
N ASN A 15 -16.15 20.21 14.32
CA ASN A 15 -16.81 19.14 15.09
C ASN A 15 -17.00 17.89 14.21
N PHE A 16 -17.31 18.09 12.94
CA PHE A 16 -17.43 16.99 11.98
C PHE A 16 -16.06 16.35 11.71
N LEU A 17 -15.03 17.16 11.48
CA LEU A 17 -13.65 16.69 11.24
C LEU A 17 -13.14 15.89 12.44
N GLN A 18 -13.35 16.36 13.67
CA GLN A 18 -12.96 15.62 14.87
C GLN A 18 -13.67 14.25 14.94
N LYS A 19 -14.98 14.19 14.68
CA LYS A 19 -15.75 12.93 14.68
C LYS A 19 -15.28 11.99 13.56
N PHE A 20 -14.89 12.54 12.42
CA PHE A 20 -14.33 11.76 11.31
C PHE A 20 -13.00 11.12 11.72
N GLU A 21 -12.09 11.89 12.31
CA GLU A 21 -10.80 11.42 12.83
C GLU A 21 -10.98 10.34 13.91
N GLU A 22 -11.88 10.55 14.86
CA GLU A 22 -12.21 9.57 15.92
C GLU A 22 -12.74 8.27 15.31
N THR A 23 -13.63 8.37 14.32
CA THR A 23 -14.18 7.21 13.61
C THR A 23 -13.10 6.44 12.89
N LYS A 24 -12.20 7.15 12.21
CA LYS A 24 -11.04 6.57 11.52
C LYS A 24 -10.12 5.86 12.51
N LEU A 25 -9.76 6.52 13.61
CA LEU A 25 -8.91 5.96 14.66
C LEU A 25 -9.53 4.72 15.31
N ASN A 26 -10.84 4.70 15.51
CA ASN A 26 -11.56 3.54 16.03
C ASN A 26 -11.49 2.35 15.04
N GLY A 27 -11.60 2.61 13.74
CA GLY A 27 -11.35 1.61 12.69
C GLY A 27 -9.94 1.04 12.78
N LYS A 28 -8.93 1.90 12.93
CA LYS A 28 -7.52 1.51 13.06
C LYS A 28 -7.26 0.69 14.34
N ARG A 29 -7.86 1.07 15.48
CA ARG A 29 -7.78 0.26 16.72
C ARG A 29 -8.35 -1.14 16.55
N LYS A 30 -9.51 -1.27 15.88
CA LYS A 30 -10.11 -2.58 15.58
C LYS A 30 -9.18 -3.44 14.71
N LEU A 31 -8.60 -2.86 13.66
CA LEU A 31 -7.67 -3.56 12.79
C LEU A 31 -6.37 -3.93 13.54
N SER A 32 -5.81 -3.05 14.36
CA SER A 32 -4.63 -3.32 15.19
C SER A 32 -4.87 -4.50 16.14
N SER A 33 -6.01 -4.53 16.82
CA SER A 33 -6.40 -5.64 17.70
C SER A 33 -6.55 -6.96 16.94
N PHE A 34 -7.13 -6.90 15.74
CA PHE A 34 -7.24 -8.07 14.85
C PHE A 34 -5.85 -8.57 14.42
N ILE A 35 -4.98 -7.67 13.96
CA ILE A 35 -3.59 -8.00 13.56
C ILE A 35 -2.89 -8.71 14.72
N HIS A 36 -2.90 -8.09 15.90
CA HIS A 36 -2.25 -8.68 17.08
C HIS A 36 -2.81 -10.06 17.40
N SER A 37 -4.12 -10.25 17.37
CA SER A 37 -4.76 -11.55 17.68
C SER A 37 -4.39 -12.66 16.69
N LYS A 38 -4.05 -12.32 15.44
CA LYS A 38 -3.78 -13.29 14.37
C LYS A 38 -2.29 -13.50 14.08
N THR A 39 -1.47 -12.51 14.34
CA THR A 39 -0.05 -12.51 13.96
C THR A 39 0.90 -12.31 15.13
N GLY A 40 0.40 -11.86 16.29
CA GLY A 40 1.23 -11.45 17.43
C GLY A 40 1.93 -10.10 17.24
N ILE A 41 1.81 -9.47 16.05
CA ILE A 41 2.45 -8.19 15.76
C ILE A 41 1.66 -7.05 16.40
N LEU A 42 2.34 -6.23 17.21
CA LEU A 42 1.80 -5.00 17.75
C LEU A 42 1.90 -3.88 16.71
N VAL A 43 0.80 -3.19 16.48
CA VAL A 43 0.70 -2.08 15.52
C VAL A 43 0.13 -0.87 16.23
N ASP A 44 0.81 0.27 16.06
CA ASP A 44 0.32 1.54 16.58
C ASP A 44 -0.81 2.08 15.68
N PRO A 45 -2.05 2.23 16.19
CA PRO A 45 -3.15 2.80 15.41
C PRO A 45 -2.97 4.29 15.06
N SER A 46 -2.00 5.00 15.64
CA SER A 46 -1.67 6.36 15.24
C SER A 46 -0.75 6.42 14.02
N SER A 47 -0.03 5.34 13.70
CA SER A 47 0.82 5.26 12.50
C SER A 47 -0.01 5.33 11.22
N LEU A 48 0.56 5.80 10.12
CA LEU A 48 -0.09 5.78 8.79
C LEU A 48 -0.28 4.33 8.31
N PHE A 49 -1.53 3.93 8.10
CA PHE A 49 -1.86 2.60 7.56
C PHE A 49 -1.85 2.62 6.03
N ASP A 50 -0.77 2.08 5.48
CA ASP A 50 -0.52 1.92 4.06
C ASP A 50 -0.90 0.48 3.65
N VAL A 51 -1.89 0.33 2.77
CA VAL A 51 -2.59 -0.95 2.60
C VAL A 51 -2.61 -1.41 1.15
N GLN A 52 -2.14 -2.64 0.93
CA GLN A 52 -2.24 -3.34 -0.35
C GLN A 52 -2.92 -4.69 -0.17
N VAL A 53 -4.25 -4.71 -0.13
CA VAL A 53 -5.05 -5.94 0.01
C VAL A 53 -5.76 -6.28 -1.30
N LYS A 54 -5.29 -7.31 -1.97
CA LYS A 54 -5.79 -7.82 -3.25
C LYS A 54 -5.20 -9.19 -3.55
N ARG A 55 -5.74 -9.93 -4.53
CA ARG A 55 -5.12 -11.18 -4.99
C ARG A 55 -3.65 -10.97 -5.30
N ILE A 56 -2.80 -11.92 -4.91
CA ILE A 56 -1.37 -11.84 -5.18
C ILE A 56 -1.11 -12.22 -6.63
N HIS A 57 -0.53 -11.28 -7.37
CA HIS A 57 -0.24 -11.47 -8.79
C HIS A 57 0.87 -10.54 -9.26
N GLN A 58 1.72 -11.01 -10.20
CA GLN A 58 2.86 -10.22 -10.70
C GLN A 58 2.45 -8.84 -11.22
N TYR A 59 1.35 -8.74 -12.00
CA TYR A 59 0.95 -7.45 -12.57
C TYR A 59 0.42 -6.46 -11.52
N LYS A 60 -0.03 -6.93 -10.34
CA LYS A 60 -0.46 -6.07 -9.22
C LYS A 60 0.71 -5.49 -8.43
N ARG A 61 1.90 -5.97 -8.71
CA ARG A 61 3.20 -5.43 -8.27
C ARG A 61 3.40 -5.33 -6.76
N GLN A 62 2.87 -6.27 -5.97
CA GLN A 62 3.17 -6.34 -4.53
C GLN A 62 4.68 -6.38 -4.26
N HIS A 63 5.46 -7.00 -5.15
CA HIS A 63 6.92 -7.01 -5.05
C HIS A 63 7.54 -5.61 -5.18
N LEU A 64 6.94 -4.69 -5.93
CA LEU A 64 7.41 -3.31 -6.02
C LEU A 64 7.20 -2.56 -4.70
N ASN A 65 6.03 -2.73 -4.07
CA ASN A 65 5.79 -2.21 -2.73
C ASN A 65 6.76 -2.85 -1.71
N ALA A 66 7.01 -4.15 -1.80
CA ALA A 66 8.01 -4.83 -0.97
C ALA A 66 9.43 -4.25 -1.13
N LEU A 67 9.86 -3.91 -2.35
CA LEU A 67 11.13 -3.23 -2.60
C LEU A 67 11.14 -1.80 -2.02
N GLN A 68 10.03 -1.09 -2.09
CA GLN A 68 9.88 0.24 -1.45
C GLN A 68 10.08 0.14 0.06
N ILE A 69 9.54 -0.90 0.71
CA ILE A 69 9.74 -1.14 2.14
C ILE A 69 11.22 -1.32 2.47
N ILE A 70 11.94 -2.10 1.68
CA ILE A 70 13.40 -2.29 1.87
C ILE A 70 14.12 -0.95 1.74
N ALA A 71 13.79 -0.15 0.72
CA ALA A 71 14.40 1.17 0.54
C ALA A 71 14.09 2.11 1.72
N GLN A 72 12.86 2.10 2.23
CA GLN A 72 12.47 2.88 3.41
C GLN A 72 13.21 2.41 4.67
N TYR A 73 13.27 1.11 4.91
CA TYR A 73 14.03 0.52 6.02
C TYR A 73 15.50 0.95 5.99
N LEU A 74 16.15 0.87 4.83
CA LEU A 74 17.55 1.28 4.69
C LEU A 74 17.77 2.79 4.92
N ARG A 75 16.84 3.64 4.47
CA ARG A 75 16.87 5.08 4.73
C ARG A 75 16.75 5.39 6.23
N LEU A 76 15.82 4.72 6.93
CA LEU A 76 15.65 4.86 8.37
C LEU A 76 16.91 4.41 9.12
N LYS A 77 17.48 3.26 8.77
CA LYS A 77 18.74 2.74 9.35
C LYS A 77 19.92 3.71 9.18
N ASN A 78 20.02 4.36 8.02
CA ASN A 78 21.11 5.30 7.71
C ASN A 78 20.86 6.72 8.24
N GLY A 79 19.74 6.96 8.94
CA GLY A 79 19.39 8.26 9.50
C GLY A 79 19.17 9.37 8.47
N THR A 80 18.93 8.99 7.20
CA THR A 80 18.73 9.95 6.10
C THR A 80 17.35 10.59 6.09
N ASN A 81 16.40 10.03 6.87
CA ASN A 81 15.02 10.51 6.96
C ASN A 81 14.65 10.88 8.41
N LYS A 82 14.87 12.15 8.77
CA LYS A 82 14.59 12.66 10.14
C LYS A 82 13.11 12.99 10.41
N TYR A 83 12.23 12.93 9.40
CA TYR A 83 10.85 13.42 9.48
C TYR A 83 9.82 12.43 8.94
N GLU A 84 10.09 11.12 9.00
CA GLU A 84 9.11 10.16 8.56
C GLU A 84 7.96 10.02 9.58
N VAL A 85 6.74 10.05 9.06
CA VAL A 85 5.55 9.66 9.80
C VAL A 85 5.62 8.15 10.05
N PRO A 86 5.43 7.69 11.31
CA PRO A 86 5.33 6.27 11.61
C PRO A 86 4.38 5.57 10.65
N ARG A 87 4.79 4.44 10.09
CA ARG A 87 4.05 3.74 9.04
C ARG A 87 3.88 2.26 9.35
N THR A 88 2.66 1.79 9.15
CA THR A 88 2.33 0.36 9.16
C THR A 88 1.90 -0.06 7.77
N ILE A 89 2.69 -0.93 7.12
CA ILE A 89 2.39 -1.42 5.78
C ILE A 89 1.68 -2.77 5.90
N ILE A 90 0.49 -2.86 5.34
CA ILE A 90 -0.41 -3.99 5.52
C ILE A 90 -0.69 -4.62 4.16
N PHE A 91 -0.22 -5.84 3.99
CA PHE A 91 -0.58 -6.70 2.86
C PHE A 91 -1.68 -7.67 3.23
N GLY A 92 -2.43 -8.11 2.25
CA GLY A 92 -3.38 -9.19 2.39
C GLY A 92 -3.83 -9.69 1.02
N GLY A 93 -4.04 -11.00 0.92
CA GLY A 93 -4.48 -11.58 -0.33
C GLY A 93 -4.16 -13.06 -0.43
N LYS A 94 -4.79 -13.71 -1.40
CA LYS A 94 -4.60 -15.15 -1.67
C LYS A 94 -3.87 -15.33 -3.00
N ALA A 95 -2.96 -16.29 -3.06
CA ALA A 95 -2.35 -16.80 -4.28
C ALA A 95 -3.17 -17.97 -4.82
N ALA A 96 -3.29 -18.09 -6.13
CA ALA A 96 -3.81 -19.31 -6.73
C ALA A 96 -2.90 -20.51 -6.39
N PRO A 97 -3.46 -21.70 -6.16
CA PRO A 97 -2.69 -22.86 -5.67
C PRO A 97 -1.49 -23.24 -6.53
N GLY A 98 -1.59 -23.15 -7.85
CA GLY A 98 -0.50 -23.44 -8.79
C GLY A 98 0.41 -22.26 -9.11
N TYR A 99 0.15 -21.06 -8.58
CA TYR A 99 0.92 -19.87 -8.94
C TYR A 99 2.16 -19.69 -8.07
N PHE A 100 3.26 -20.31 -8.51
CA PHE A 100 4.52 -20.33 -7.78
C PHE A 100 5.03 -18.91 -7.44
N MET A 101 5.07 -17.98 -8.41
CA MET A 101 5.57 -16.63 -8.19
C MET A 101 4.74 -15.85 -7.16
N ALA A 102 3.42 -16.03 -7.13
CA ALA A 102 2.59 -15.40 -6.12
C ALA A 102 2.89 -15.93 -4.70
N LYS A 103 3.14 -17.23 -4.57
CA LYS A 103 3.57 -17.83 -3.29
C LYS A 103 4.95 -17.33 -2.87
N LEU A 104 5.88 -17.19 -3.84
CA LEU A 104 7.20 -16.61 -3.57
C LEU A 104 7.10 -15.15 -3.11
N MET A 105 6.22 -14.35 -3.70
CA MET A 105 5.96 -12.98 -3.23
C MET A 105 5.43 -12.93 -1.80
N ILE A 106 4.52 -13.82 -1.42
CA ILE A 106 4.04 -13.91 -0.03
C ILE A 106 5.21 -14.22 0.91
N ARG A 107 6.04 -15.20 0.54
CA ARG A 107 7.24 -15.55 1.33
C ARG A 107 8.22 -14.38 1.44
N PHE A 108 8.44 -13.66 0.35
CA PHE A 108 9.32 -12.48 0.31
C PHE A 108 8.81 -11.37 1.24
N ILE A 109 7.51 -11.04 1.17
CA ILE A 109 6.90 -10.02 2.05
C ILE A 109 7.02 -10.43 3.53
N ASN A 110 6.75 -11.70 3.87
CA ASN A 110 6.90 -12.17 5.24
C ASN A 110 8.37 -12.12 5.70
N GLY A 111 9.32 -12.49 4.84
CA GLY A 111 10.75 -12.36 5.16
C GLY A 111 11.18 -10.91 5.43
N ILE A 112 10.65 -9.95 4.68
CA ILE A 112 10.84 -8.51 4.98
C ILE A 112 10.20 -8.14 6.32
N ALA A 113 8.98 -8.61 6.58
CA ALA A 113 8.28 -8.37 7.83
C ALA A 113 9.09 -8.91 9.04
N ASP A 114 9.65 -10.11 8.93
CA ASP A 114 10.48 -10.71 9.99
C ASP A 114 11.70 -9.83 10.30
N VAL A 115 12.40 -9.33 9.27
CA VAL A 115 13.57 -8.45 9.45
C VAL A 115 13.17 -7.10 10.05
N VAL A 116 12.19 -6.42 9.46
CA VAL A 116 11.79 -5.07 9.87
C VAL A 116 11.20 -5.08 11.27
N ASN A 117 10.31 -6.03 11.57
CA ASN A 117 9.60 -6.06 12.85
C ASN A 117 10.47 -6.52 14.02
N SER A 118 11.56 -7.24 13.76
CA SER A 118 12.52 -7.67 14.79
C SER A 118 13.63 -6.65 15.06
N ASP A 119 13.76 -5.62 14.22
CA ASP A 119 14.79 -4.59 14.36
C ASP A 119 14.35 -3.51 15.39
N PRO A 120 15.05 -3.37 16.53
CA PRO A 120 14.71 -2.37 17.56
C PRO A 120 14.73 -0.93 17.03
N ASP A 121 15.58 -0.63 16.02
CA ASP A 121 15.67 0.73 15.45
C ASP A 121 14.42 1.09 14.64
N MET A 122 13.59 0.11 14.30
CA MET A 122 12.32 0.30 13.58
C MET A 122 11.13 0.44 14.53
N ASP A 123 11.33 0.30 15.83
CA ASP A 123 10.24 0.42 16.79
C ASP A 123 9.61 1.82 16.76
N GLY A 124 8.28 1.86 16.68
CA GLY A 124 7.55 3.12 16.54
C GLY A 124 7.70 3.83 15.18
N LEU A 125 8.50 3.31 14.23
CA LEU A 125 8.75 3.94 12.92
C LEU A 125 8.14 3.16 11.75
N LEU A 126 8.41 1.85 11.70
CA LEU A 126 7.99 1.01 10.58
C LEU A 126 7.54 -0.36 11.06
N ARG A 127 6.37 -0.79 10.60
CA ARG A 127 5.85 -2.15 10.80
C ARG A 127 5.36 -2.71 9.47
N VAL A 128 5.55 -4.00 9.27
CA VAL A 128 5.09 -4.72 8.08
C VAL A 128 4.24 -5.91 8.51
N VAL A 129 3.06 -6.01 7.93
CA VAL A 129 2.08 -7.05 8.28
C VAL A 129 1.58 -7.73 7.01
N PHE A 130 1.54 -9.06 7.01
CA PHE A 130 0.78 -9.82 6.03
C PHE A 130 -0.43 -10.45 6.71
N LEU A 131 -1.64 -10.00 6.35
CA LEU A 131 -2.89 -10.51 6.92
C LEU A 131 -3.17 -11.92 6.41
N PRO A 132 -3.27 -12.92 7.30
CA PRO A 132 -3.61 -14.27 6.90
C PRO A 132 -5.08 -14.35 6.45
N ASP A 133 -5.35 -15.24 5.50
CA ASP A 133 -6.70 -15.57 5.01
C ASP A 133 -7.60 -14.36 4.68
N TYR A 134 -7.03 -13.36 3.99
CA TYR A 134 -7.80 -12.18 3.59
C TYR A 134 -9.06 -12.56 2.79
N ASN A 135 -10.20 -12.04 3.22
CA ASN A 135 -11.52 -12.31 2.67
C ASN A 135 -12.46 -11.11 2.83
N VAL A 136 -13.71 -11.21 2.37
CA VAL A 136 -14.68 -10.11 2.39
C VAL A 136 -14.93 -9.57 3.79
N LYS A 137 -15.10 -10.45 4.79
CA LYS A 137 -15.32 -10.04 6.18
C LYS A 137 -14.13 -9.25 6.75
N LEU A 138 -12.92 -9.67 6.41
CA LEU A 138 -11.73 -8.93 6.82
C LEU A 138 -11.64 -7.58 6.10
N GLY A 139 -12.11 -7.49 4.87
CA GLY A 139 -12.23 -6.24 4.13
C GLY A 139 -13.08 -5.19 4.88
N GLU A 140 -14.15 -5.59 5.56
CA GLU A 140 -15.02 -4.69 6.34
C GLU A 140 -14.28 -4.02 7.50
N ILE A 141 -13.18 -4.63 7.99
CA ILE A 141 -12.32 -4.06 9.03
C ILE A 141 -11.19 -3.24 8.40
N VAL A 142 -10.63 -3.71 7.28
CA VAL A 142 -9.47 -3.10 6.63
C VAL A 142 -9.81 -1.78 5.94
N TYR A 143 -10.91 -1.72 5.14
CA TYR A 143 -11.24 -0.52 4.39
C TYR A 143 -11.41 0.73 5.26
N PRO A 144 -12.19 0.70 6.38
CA PRO A 144 -12.34 1.88 7.23
C PRO A 144 -11.07 2.31 7.97
N ALA A 145 -10.14 1.37 8.17
CA ALA A 145 -8.90 1.62 8.90
C ALA A 145 -7.76 2.17 8.01
N THR A 146 -7.92 2.15 6.70
CA THR A 146 -6.86 2.49 5.75
C THR A 146 -6.69 3.98 5.58
N ASP A 147 -5.46 4.48 5.65
CA ASP A 147 -5.11 5.86 5.34
C ASP A 147 -4.65 6.02 3.89
N LEU A 148 -3.81 5.09 3.40
CA LEU A 148 -3.30 5.06 2.04
C LEU A 148 -3.57 3.71 1.39
N SER A 149 -4.12 3.75 0.19
CA SER A 149 -4.47 2.58 -0.63
C SER A 149 -3.50 2.43 -1.80
N GLU A 150 -2.84 1.26 -1.89
CA GLU A 150 -1.87 0.93 -2.94
C GLU A 150 -2.56 0.29 -4.16
N GLN A 151 -2.69 1.06 -5.24
CA GLN A 151 -3.34 0.67 -6.49
C GLN A 151 -2.36 0.75 -7.67
N ILE A 152 -1.24 0.04 -7.53
CA ILE A 152 -0.03 0.20 -8.35
C ILE A 152 0.15 -0.88 -9.43
N SER A 153 -0.92 -1.43 -9.99
CA SER A 153 -0.84 -2.41 -11.08
C SER A 153 -0.06 -1.86 -12.30
N THR A 154 0.50 -2.75 -13.10
CA THR A 154 1.09 -2.35 -14.37
C THR A 154 -0.03 -1.85 -15.30
N ALA A 155 0.11 -0.63 -15.82
CA ALA A 155 -0.92 -0.01 -16.66
C ALA A 155 -1.31 -0.92 -17.86
N GLY A 156 -2.61 -0.99 -18.15
CA GLY A 156 -3.19 -1.87 -19.17
C GLY A 156 -3.38 -3.33 -18.72
N LYS A 157 -3.27 -3.65 -17.42
CA LYS A 157 -3.40 -5.02 -16.90
C LYS A 157 -4.59 -5.23 -15.98
N GLU A 158 -5.02 -4.24 -15.21
CA GLU A 158 -6.22 -4.33 -14.40
C GLU A 158 -7.44 -3.93 -15.22
N ALA A 159 -8.39 -4.84 -15.39
CA ALA A 159 -9.57 -4.57 -16.21
C ALA A 159 -10.47 -3.47 -15.61
N SER A 160 -10.64 -3.46 -14.29
CA SER A 160 -11.39 -2.46 -13.55
C SER A 160 -10.84 -2.37 -12.11
N GLY A 161 -11.14 -3.35 -11.29
CA GLY A 161 -10.94 -3.29 -9.84
C GLY A 161 -12.18 -2.72 -9.14
N THR A 162 -12.31 -3.02 -7.87
CA THR A 162 -13.37 -2.46 -7.01
C THR A 162 -12.84 -2.04 -5.64
N GLY A 163 -11.63 -2.47 -5.31
CA GLY A 163 -11.00 -2.16 -4.03
C GLY A 163 -10.71 -0.67 -3.85
N ASP A 164 -10.20 -0.02 -4.87
CA ASP A 164 -9.91 1.41 -4.95
C ASP A 164 -11.14 2.27 -4.59
N MET A 165 -12.30 1.95 -5.17
CA MET A 165 -13.57 2.64 -4.85
C MET A 165 -13.96 2.45 -3.38
N LYS A 166 -13.81 1.24 -2.84
CA LYS A 166 -14.13 0.94 -1.43
C LYS A 166 -13.20 1.70 -0.48
N PHE A 167 -11.93 1.77 -0.78
CA PHE A 167 -10.96 2.55 -0.02
C PHE A 167 -11.31 4.05 -0.05
N ALA A 168 -11.54 4.60 -1.23
CA ALA A 168 -11.89 6.02 -1.38
C ALA A 168 -13.19 6.38 -0.64
N MET A 169 -14.23 5.54 -0.74
CA MET A 169 -15.50 5.72 0.00
C MET A 169 -15.33 5.65 1.53
N ASN A 170 -14.23 5.07 2.02
CA ASN A 170 -13.87 5.03 3.44
C ASN A 170 -12.80 6.06 3.81
N GLY A 171 -12.55 7.05 2.96
CA GLY A 171 -11.66 8.18 3.23
C GLY A 171 -10.17 7.84 3.15
N ALA A 172 -9.79 6.77 2.45
CA ALA A 172 -8.39 6.48 2.16
C ALA A 172 -7.93 7.27 0.92
N LEU A 173 -6.73 7.85 1.01
CA LEU A 173 -6.03 8.39 -0.16
C LEU A 173 -5.55 7.24 -1.05
N THR A 174 -5.34 7.52 -2.33
CA THR A 174 -4.88 6.51 -3.29
C THR A 174 -3.54 6.90 -3.89
N ILE A 175 -2.57 5.99 -3.83
CA ILE A 175 -1.41 6.00 -4.73
C ILE A 175 -1.62 4.93 -5.79
N GLY A 176 -1.47 5.30 -7.05
CA GLY A 176 -1.77 4.37 -8.13
C GLY A 176 -1.30 4.77 -9.50
N THR A 177 -1.38 3.81 -10.40
CA THR A 177 -1.17 3.99 -11.84
C THR A 177 -2.48 4.30 -12.56
N LEU A 178 -2.41 4.85 -13.76
CA LEU A 178 -3.57 4.99 -14.64
C LEU A 178 -3.93 3.62 -15.25
N ASP A 179 -4.63 2.81 -14.46
CA ASP A 179 -5.02 1.45 -14.80
C ASP A 179 -6.37 1.11 -14.16
N GLY A 180 -7.24 0.43 -14.89
CA GLY A 180 -8.57 0.06 -14.43
C GLY A 180 -9.39 1.25 -13.92
N ALA A 181 -10.09 1.07 -12.80
CA ALA A 181 -10.94 2.10 -12.21
C ALA A 181 -10.19 3.31 -11.63
N ASN A 182 -8.84 3.25 -11.50
CA ASN A 182 -8.06 4.39 -11.04
C ASN A 182 -8.16 5.60 -11.99
N VAL A 183 -8.40 5.38 -13.28
CA VAL A 183 -8.58 6.45 -14.27
C VAL A 183 -9.79 7.31 -13.89
N GLU A 184 -10.94 6.65 -13.71
CA GLU A 184 -12.18 7.33 -13.33
C GLU A 184 -12.10 7.89 -11.90
N LEU A 185 -11.51 7.13 -10.97
CA LEU A 185 -11.34 7.58 -9.59
C LEU A 185 -10.54 8.88 -9.53
N ARG A 186 -9.42 8.98 -10.26
CA ARG A 186 -8.59 10.18 -10.29
C ARG A 186 -9.35 11.40 -10.81
N ASP A 187 -10.20 11.22 -11.84
CA ASP A 187 -11.02 12.31 -12.38
C ASP A 187 -12.09 12.76 -11.36
N LEU A 188 -12.68 11.82 -10.61
CA LEU A 188 -13.69 12.11 -9.59
C LEU A 188 -13.11 12.81 -8.34
N VAL A 189 -11.98 12.31 -7.81
CA VAL A 189 -11.34 12.89 -6.62
C VAL A 189 -10.48 14.11 -6.95
N LYS A 190 -10.27 14.41 -8.22
CA LYS A 190 -9.36 15.40 -8.79
C LYS A 190 -7.89 15.03 -8.65
N LYS A 191 -7.06 15.58 -9.54
CA LYS A 191 -5.63 15.22 -9.67
C LYS A 191 -4.82 15.47 -8.41
N GLU A 192 -5.13 16.52 -7.68
CA GLU A 192 -4.47 16.93 -6.43
C GLU A 192 -4.71 15.96 -5.26
N ASN A 193 -5.75 15.14 -5.33
CA ASN A 193 -6.12 14.17 -4.30
C ASN A 193 -5.75 12.72 -4.67
N PHE A 194 -4.96 12.54 -5.74
CA PHE A 194 -4.52 11.24 -6.21
C PHE A 194 -3.02 11.24 -6.45
N PHE A 195 -2.28 10.38 -5.75
CA PHE A 195 -0.84 10.23 -5.93
C PHE A 195 -0.56 9.37 -7.17
N LEU A 196 -0.44 10.04 -8.31
CA LEU A 196 -0.14 9.38 -9.58
C LEU A 196 1.31 8.91 -9.63
N PHE A 197 1.48 7.66 -10.06
CA PHE A 197 2.78 7.02 -10.17
C PHE A 197 2.85 6.14 -11.41
N GLY A 198 4.04 6.05 -11.99
CA GLY A 198 4.35 5.14 -13.10
C GLY A 198 3.93 5.64 -14.48
N LYS A 199 4.04 4.76 -15.46
CA LYS A 199 3.81 5.01 -16.88
C LYS A 199 2.38 4.69 -17.29
N THR A 200 1.91 5.33 -18.36
CA THR A 200 0.66 5.03 -19.02
C THR A 200 0.72 3.71 -19.79
N GLU A 201 -0.42 3.19 -20.19
CA GLU A 201 -0.50 1.97 -20.99
C GLU A 201 0.24 2.11 -22.33
N SER A 202 0.10 3.24 -23.03
CA SER A 202 0.82 3.51 -24.29
C SER A 202 2.32 3.51 -24.09
N GLU A 203 2.84 4.18 -23.06
CA GLU A 203 4.29 4.17 -22.75
C GLU A 203 4.81 2.78 -22.39
N ILE A 204 4.00 1.94 -21.73
CA ILE A 204 4.36 0.54 -21.44
C ILE A 204 4.41 -0.29 -22.73
N MET A 205 3.47 -0.07 -23.65
CA MET A 205 3.48 -0.74 -24.95
C MET A 205 4.70 -0.34 -25.79
N ASP A 206 5.01 0.95 -25.83
CA ASP A 206 6.18 1.47 -26.53
C ASP A 206 7.49 0.88 -25.99
N LEU A 207 7.63 0.81 -24.65
CA LEU A 207 8.79 0.16 -24.03
C LEU A 207 8.93 -1.30 -24.46
N LYS A 208 7.84 -2.06 -24.50
CA LYS A 208 7.86 -3.47 -24.91
C LYS A 208 8.27 -3.63 -26.37
N ASN A 209 7.79 -2.76 -27.24
CA ASN A 209 8.08 -2.79 -28.68
C ASN A 209 9.53 -2.36 -28.99
N ASN A 210 10.15 -1.58 -28.09
CA ASN A 210 11.50 -1.02 -28.26
C ASN A 210 12.58 -1.75 -27.44
N ASN A 211 12.48 -3.08 -27.32
CA ASN A 211 13.48 -3.92 -26.63
C ASN A 211 13.78 -3.45 -25.19
N TYR A 212 12.73 -3.25 -24.39
CA TYR A 212 12.84 -2.86 -23.00
C TYR A 212 13.88 -3.69 -22.24
N SER A 213 14.88 -3.03 -21.67
CA SER A 213 15.83 -3.62 -20.73
C SER A 213 15.74 -2.96 -19.37
N PRO A 214 15.38 -3.69 -18.29
CA PRO A 214 15.37 -3.14 -16.94
C PRO A 214 16.71 -2.52 -16.52
N LYS A 215 17.82 -3.06 -17.03
CA LYS A 215 19.18 -2.60 -16.70
C LYS A 215 19.45 -1.14 -17.08
N THR A 216 18.77 -0.60 -18.10
CA THR A 216 18.95 0.79 -18.53
C THR A 216 18.34 1.80 -17.54
N PHE A 217 17.48 1.34 -16.62
CA PHE A 217 16.80 2.17 -15.62
C PHE A 217 17.41 2.02 -14.22
N ILE A 218 18.40 1.15 -14.07
CA ILE A 218 19.09 0.97 -12.79
C ILE A 218 20.25 1.96 -12.78
N ASP A 219 20.14 3.00 -11.95
CA ASP A 219 21.27 3.87 -11.64
C ASP A 219 22.33 3.04 -10.89
N PRO A 220 23.60 3.01 -11.36
CA PRO A 220 24.70 2.32 -10.66
C PRO A 220 24.84 2.72 -9.19
N VAL A 221 24.52 3.97 -8.82
CA VAL A 221 24.55 4.45 -7.44
C VAL A 221 23.41 3.85 -6.61
N SER A 222 22.21 3.73 -7.18
CA SER A 222 21.07 3.07 -6.50
C SER A 222 21.30 1.57 -6.31
N TYR A 223 22.04 0.92 -7.21
CA TYR A 223 22.34 -0.51 -7.14
C TYR A 223 23.26 -0.84 -5.96
N THR A 224 24.23 0.01 -5.66
CA THR A 224 25.14 -0.18 -4.51
C THR A 224 24.44 -0.11 -3.17
N HIS A 225 23.28 0.55 -3.09
CA HIS A 225 22.45 0.59 -1.87
C HIS A 225 21.51 -0.62 -1.71
N LEU A 226 21.27 -1.37 -2.79
CA LEU A 226 20.44 -2.58 -2.79
C LEU A 226 21.26 -3.87 -2.60
N THR A 227 22.57 -3.82 -2.76
CA THR A 227 23.44 -4.94 -2.42
C THR A 227 23.65 -4.96 -0.91
N LEU A 228 22.93 -5.84 -0.23
CA LEU A 228 23.22 -6.17 1.15
C LEU A 228 24.69 -6.60 1.26
N PRO A 229 25.44 -6.11 2.27
CA PRO A 229 26.78 -6.62 2.50
C PRO A 229 26.66 -8.12 2.80
N THR A 230 27.17 -8.92 1.86
CA THR A 230 27.38 -10.34 2.09
C THR A 230 28.49 -10.49 3.12
N LYS A 231 28.13 -10.67 4.38
CA LYS A 231 28.94 -11.31 5.40
C LYS A 231 28.07 -12.22 6.23
#